data_4ef168ef5dd051203835555356155ebb
#
_entry.id   4ef168ef5dd051203835555356155ebb
#
_cell.length_a   1.000
_cell.length_b   1.000
_cell.length_c   1.000
_cell.angle_alpha   90.00
_cell.angle_beta   90.00
_cell.angle_gamma   90.00
#
_symmetry.space_group_name_H-M   'P 1'
#
loop_
_entity.id
_entity.type
_entity.pdbx_description
1 polymer ?
#
loop_
_entity_poly.entity_id
_entity_poly.type
_entity_poly.pdbx_seq_one_letter_code
_entity_poly.pdbx_strand_id
1 'polypeptide(L)'
;DCQEGNHTYEPGNCPANTVFTWPIYEYPHSCSTCPNGKGASLTGGFVYRGSDYPSLRGYYICADYVSNYYWMIRQTSTDTLSFEASFGNGTGTFSEAVTFGEDDRGELYMGCLNGAIFSVGTEGLPPIRWDNVSATISSKGNTVEWIIAPATGITDFEVERSLDGSFADPYSVGKIEPASNETTFKLTDPYLQHV
;
A
#
# COMPACT_ATOMS: atom_id res chain seq x y z
N ASP A 1 -9.24 27.24 -16.60
CA ASP A 1 -9.71 25.89 -16.26
C ASP A 1 -11.22 25.80 -16.36
N CYS A 2 -11.72 24.76 -17.00
CA CYS A 2 -13.16 24.56 -17.17
C CYS A 2 -13.82 23.98 -15.92
N GLN A 3 -13.07 23.20 -15.17
CA GLN A 3 -13.53 22.55 -13.95
C GLN A 3 -12.36 22.21 -13.05
N GLU A 4 -12.53 22.42 -11.76
CA GLU A 4 -11.56 22.11 -10.73
C GLU A 4 -12.26 21.30 -9.62
N GLY A 5 -11.94 19.99 -9.57
CA GLY A 5 -12.64 19.07 -8.68
C GLY A 5 -14.15 19.07 -8.88
N ASN A 6 -14.90 19.13 -7.79
CA ASN A 6 -16.35 19.26 -7.82
C ASN A 6 -16.87 20.69 -8.12
N HIS A 7 -15.98 21.63 -8.35
CA HIS A 7 -16.34 23.01 -8.63
C HIS A 7 -16.26 23.30 -10.12
N THR A 8 -17.35 23.82 -10.70
CA THR A 8 -17.36 24.34 -12.05
C THR A 8 -16.76 25.74 -12.05
N TYR A 9 -15.62 25.90 -12.69
CA TYR A 9 -14.97 27.19 -12.85
C TYR A 9 -15.25 27.73 -14.25
N GLU A 10 -15.80 28.94 -14.35
CA GLU A 10 -16.12 29.62 -15.63
C GLU A 10 -16.82 28.71 -16.66
N PRO A 11 -18.05 28.28 -16.41
CA PRO A 11 -18.76 27.32 -17.28
C PRO A 11 -18.92 27.76 -18.73
N GLY A 12 -18.75 29.05 -19.04
CA GLY A 12 -18.81 29.60 -20.38
C GLY A 12 -17.57 29.34 -21.24
N ASN A 13 -16.46 28.91 -20.68
CA ASN A 13 -15.18 28.72 -21.38
C ASN A 13 -14.89 27.27 -21.78
N CYS A 14 -15.76 26.35 -21.43
CA CYS A 14 -15.60 24.95 -21.81
C CYS A 14 -16.26 24.67 -23.15
N PRO A 15 -15.59 23.90 -24.05
CA PRO A 15 -16.25 23.42 -25.26
C PRO A 15 -17.51 22.60 -24.90
N ALA A 16 -18.57 22.76 -25.70
CA ALA A 16 -19.77 21.95 -25.51
C ALA A 16 -19.45 20.46 -25.59
N ASN A 17 -20.05 19.67 -24.69
CA ASN A 17 -19.82 18.22 -24.57
C ASN A 17 -18.40 17.79 -24.13
N THR A 18 -17.66 18.64 -23.44
CA THR A 18 -16.38 18.24 -22.83
C THR A 18 -16.62 17.14 -21.79
N VAL A 19 -15.97 16.00 -21.96
CA VAL A 19 -15.94 14.93 -20.97
C VAL A 19 -14.71 15.12 -20.09
N PHE A 20 -14.94 15.26 -18.78
CA PHE A 20 -13.85 15.43 -17.81
C PHE A 20 -13.50 14.09 -17.18
N THR A 21 -12.21 13.87 -16.95
CA THR A 21 -11.73 12.79 -16.09
C THR A 21 -11.63 13.35 -14.67
N TRP A 22 -12.45 12.81 -13.78
CA TRP A 22 -12.47 13.22 -12.40
C TRP A 22 -11.23 12.75 -11.66
N PRO A 23 -10.78 13.50 -10.62
CA PRO A 23 -9.71 13.03 -9.75
C PRO A 23 -10.17 11.78 -8.99
N ILE A 24 -9.22 10.88 -8.73
CA ILE A 24 -9.47 9.65 -7.97
C ILE A 24 -9.69 9.91 -6.47
N TYR A 25 -9.21 11.04 -5.99
CA TYR A 25 -9.38 11.48 -4.59
C TYR A 25 -9.27 13.00 -4.49
N GLU A 26 -10.05 13.58 -3.61
CA GLU A 26 -10.03 15.01 -3.29
C GLU A 26 -9.96 15.20 -1.77
N TYR A 27 -9.25 16.21 -1.32
CA TYR A 27 -9.23 16.61 0.07
C TYR A 27 -9.42 18.12 0.22
N PRO A 28 -10.00 18.57 1.34
CA PRO A 28 -10.33 19.98 1.52
C PRO A 28 -9.06 20.80 1.78
N HIS A 29 -8.93 21.91 1.08
CA HIS A 29 -7.89 22.89 1.32
C HIS A 29 -8.19 23.67 2.60
N SER A 30 -7.23 23.67 3.55
CA SER A 30 -7.28 24.47 4.79
C SER A 30 -8.52 24.26 5.69
N CYS A 31 -9.18 23.11 5.60
CA CYS A 31 -10.35 22.80 6.44
C CYS A 31 -9.93 22.27 7.82
N SER A 32 -10.31 22.98 8.89
CA SER A 32 -9.96 22.57 10.27
C SER A 32 -10.86 21.51 10.87
N THR A 33 -12.03 21.23 10.26
CA THR A 33 -13.06 20.32 10.78
C THR A 33 -13.36 19.14 9.87
N CYS A 34 -12.63 19.00 8.76
CA CYS A 34 -12.89 17.94 7.78
C CYS A 34 -12.33 16.58 8.24
N PRO A 35 -13.13 15.51 8.13
CA PRO A 35 -12.77 14.18 8.66
C PRO A 35 -11.67 13.48 7.86
N ASN A 36 -11.44 13.85 6.60
CA ASN A 36 -10.54 13.15 5.67
C ASN A 36 -9.16 13.82 5.55
N GLY A 37 -8.71 14.50 6.61
CA GLY A 37 -7.48 15.26 6.56
C GLY A 37 -7.66 16.60 5.86
N LYS A 38 -6.65 17.40 5.93
CA LYS A 38 -6.58 18.73 5.32
C LYS A 38 -5.18 18.96 4.78
N GLY A 39 -5.07 19.72 3.72
CA GLY A 39 -3.79 20.06 3.16
C GLY A 39 -3.84 21.42 2.48
N ALA A 40 -2.74 21.80 1.90
CA ALA A 40 -2.61 23.05 1.16
C ALA A 40 -1.79 22.88 -0.11
N SER A 41 -0.85 21.94 -0.15
CA SER A 41 0.05 21.76 -1.28
C SER A 41 0.48 20.29 -1.38
N LEU A 42 -0.17 19.56 -2.25
CA LEU A 42 0.11 18.15 -2.47
C LEU A 42 1.42 17.96 -3.24
N THR A 43 2.30 17.15 -2.70
CA THR A 43 3.44 16.56 -3.41
C THR A 43 3.06 15.18 -3.89
N GLY A 44 3.10 14.99 -5.20
CA GLY A 44 2.81 13.70 -5.82
C GLY A 44 3.83 12.63 -5.46
N GLY A 45 3.44 11.37 -5.60
CA GLY A 45 4.18 10.20 -5.18
C GLY A 45 4.17 9.09 -6.22
N PHE A 46 4.19 7.88 -5.73
CA PHE A 46 4.27 6.67 -6.54
C PHE A 46 3.29 5.61 -6.03
N VAL A 47 2.96 4.68 -6.90
CA VAL A 47 2.33 3.43 -6.48
C VAL A 47 3.41 2.52 -5.90
N TYR A 48 3.26 2.11 -4.65
CA TYR A 48 4.22 1.22 -4.01
C TYR A 48 4.22 -0.16 -4.68
N ARG A 49 5.42 -0.63 -5.08
CA ARG A 49 5.66 -1.90 -5.76
C ARG A 49 6.70 -2.77 -5.06
N GLY A 50 7.30 -2.24 -4.01
CA GLY A 50 8.35 -2.89 -3.24
C GLY A 50 7.90 -4.17 -2.55
N SER A 51 8.86 -4.88 -2.01
CA SER A 51 8.67 -6.14 -1.29
C SER A 51 8.83 -6.00 0.22
N ASP A 52 9.45 -4.90 0.67
CA ASP A 52 9.76 -4.72 2.09
C ASP A 52 8.50 -4.47 2.92
N TYR A 53 7.46 -3.86 2.31
CA TYR A 53 6.17 -3.61 2.95
C TYR A 53 5.01 -4.13 2.08
N PRO A 54 4.73 -5.45 2.06
CA PRO A 54 3.70 -6.05 1.20
C PRO A 54 2.29 -5.45 1.38
N SER A 55 1.97 -5.00 2.59
CA SER A 55 0.69 -4.33 2.91
C SER A 55 0.50 -2.98 2.20
N LEU A 56 1.57 -2.36 1.71
CA LEU A 56 1.51 -1.12 0.93
C LEU A 56 1.38 -1.34 -0.57
N ARG A 57 1.53 -2.58 -1.05
CA ARG A 57 1.48 -2.86 -2.49
C ARG A 57 0.17 -2.41 -3.11
N GLY A 58 0.29 -1.69 -4.22
CA GLY A 58 -0.85 -1.14 -4.95
C GLY A 58 -1.40 0.17 -4.41
N TYR A 59 -0.93 0.65 -3.26
CA TYR A 59 -1.28 1.98 -2.79
C TYR A 59 -0.45 3.04 -3.52
N TYR A 60 -1.12 4.07 -4.04
CA TYR A 60 -0.51 5.33 -4.41
C TYR A 60 -0.28 6.15 -3.16
N ILE A 61 0.96 6.53 -2.88
CA ILE A 61 1.37 7.22 -1.66
C ILE A 61 1.83 8.63 -2.01
N CYS A 62 1.25 9.62 -1.35
CA CYS A 62 1.58 11.03 -1.53
C CYS A 62 1.47 11.79 -0.20
N ALA A 63 2.02 13.00 -0.13
CA ALA A 63 2.04 13.80 1.09
C ALA A 63 1.78 15.28 0.81
N ASP A 64 1.29 15.99 1.80
CA ASP A 64 1.12 17.44 1.76
C ASP A 64 2.34 18.15 2.34
N TYR A 65 2.88 19.08 1.58
CA TYR A 65 4.05 19.87 1.95
C TYR A 65 3.83 20.72 3.20
N VAL A 66 2.65 21.31 3.37
CA VAL A 66 2.36 22.29 4.44
C VAL A 66 1.88 21.62 5.71
N SER A 67 0.95 20.66 5.57
CA SER A 67 0.27 20.06 6.72
C SER A 67 0.94 18.82 7.28
N ASN A 68 1.91 18.27 6.55
CA ASN A 68 2.56 16.98 6.85
C ASN A 68 1.58 15.79 6.90
N TYR A 69 0.41 15.92 6.29
CA TYR A 69 -0.47 14.78 6.08
C TYR A 69 0.03 13.94 4.91
N TYR A 70 -0.26 12.64 4.96
CA TYR A 70 -0.02 11.73 3.86
C TYR A 70 -1.28 10.94 3.55
N TRP A 71 -1.39 10.51 2.32
CA TRP A 71 -2.49 9.67 1.84
C TRP A 71 -1.94 8.40 1.20
N MET A 72 -2.68 7.32 1.43
CA MET A 72 -2.51 6.04 0.76
C MET A 72 -3.82 5.74 0.04
N ILE A 73 -3.78 5.68 -1.28
CA ILE A 73 -4.95 5.55 -2.14
C ILE A 73 -4.79 4.30 -2.98
N ARG A 74 -5.78 3.42 -2.98
CA ARG A 74 -5.77 2.25 -3.87
C ARG A 74 -7.13 2.05 -4.53
N GLN A 75 -7.11 1.41 -5.68
CA GLN A 75 -8.32 0.96 -6.36
C GLN A 75 -8.91 -0.26 -5.63
N THR A 76 -10.21 -0.22 -5.35
CA THR A 76 -10.91 -1.27 -4.58
C THR A 76 -11.61 -2.29 -5.47
N SER A 77 -11.75 -2.01 -6.78
CA SER A 77 -12.38 -2.90 -7.75
C SER A 77 -11.72 -2.80 -9.11
N THR A 78 -11.59 -3.92 -9.81
CA THR A 78 -11.11 -3.98 -11.19
C THR A 78 -12.17 -3.55 -12.20
N ASP A 79 -13.44 -3.66 -11.86
CA ASP A 79 -14.57 -3.41 -12.77
C ASP A 79 -15.10 -1.99 -12.71
N THR A 80 -14.78 -1.26 -11.63
CA THR A 80 -15.19 0.13 -11.45
C THR A 80 -14.00 0.95 -10.93
N LEU A 81 -13.96 2.23 -11.30
CA LEU A 81 -12.98 3.18 -10.77
C LEU A 81 -13.36 3.59 -9.33
N SER A 82 -13.41 2.61 -8.44
CA SER A 82 -13.63 2.82 -7.03
C SER A 82 -12.30 2.85 -6.30
N PHE A 83 -12.09 3.87 -5.49
CA PHE A 83 -10.86 4.06 -4.72
C PHE A 83 -11.18 4.18 -3.24
N GLU A 84 -10.34 3.60 -2.41
CA GLU A 84 -10.30 3.91 -0.99
C GLU A 84 -9.06 4.76 -0.69
N ALA A 85 -9.19 5.67 0.24
CA ALA A 85 -8.09 6.48 0.71
C ALA A 85 -8.02 6.45 2.23
N SER A 86 -6.84 6.18 2.77
CA SER A 86 -6.52 6.41 4.16
C SER A 86 -5.50 7.54 4.27
N PHE A 87 -5.56 8.29 5.34
CA PHE A 87 -4.63 9.36 5.59
C PHE A 87 -4.05 9.27 7.00
N GLY A 88 -2.88 9.84 7.16
CA GLY A 88 -2.21 9.94 8.44
C GLY A 88 -1.54 11.29 8.62
N ASN A 89 -1.14 11.58 9.84
CA ASN A 89 -0.43 12.79 10.20
C ASN A 89 1.03 12.43 10.46
N GLY A 90 1.94 12.93 9.61
CA GLY A 90 3.38 12.74 9.73
C GLY A 90 4.07 13.78 10.65
N THR A 91 3.31 14.63 11.35
CA THR A 91 3.88 15.64 12.24
C THR A 91 4.79 14.99 13.30
N GLY A 92 6.04 15.43 13.36
CA GLY A 92 7.06 14.86 14.24
C GLY A 92 7.88 13.72 13.60
N THR A 93 7.42 13.17 12.48
CA THR A 93 8.14 12.17 11.70
C THR A 93 8.85 12.82 10.52
N PHE A 94 8.12 13.55 9.69
CA PHE A 94 8.67 14.32 8.57
C PHE A 94 8.04 15.71 8.52
N SER A 95 8.65 16.59 7.73
CA SER A 95 8.10 17.91 7.43
C SER A 95 8.46 18.34 6.02
N GLU A 96 7.57 19.09 5.39
CA GLU A 96 7.82 19.73 4.10
C GLU A 96 8.27 18.71 3.03
N ALA A 97 7.44 17.69 2.77
CA ALA A 97 7.69 16.72 1.72
C ALA A 97 7.73 17.41 0.35
N VAL A 98 8.86 17.34 -0.36
CA VAL A 98 9.08 18.03 -1.64
C VAL A 98 9.20 17.09 -2.82
N THR A 99 9.50 15.82 -2.59
CA THR A 99 9.68 14.84 -3.67
C THR A 99 9.50 13.41 -3.17
N PHE A 100 9.23 12.53 -4.12
CA PHE A 100 9.26 11.08 -3.93
C PHE A 100 10.17 10.45 -4.98
N GLY A 101 10.74 9.30 -4.66
CA GLY A 101 11.52 8.48 -5.57
C GLY A 101 11.27 6.99 -5.33
N GLU A 102 11.56 6.18 -6.32
CA GLU A 102 11.45 4.73 -6.29
C GLU A 102 12.81 4.14 -6.64
N ASP A 103 13.27 3.15 -5.89
CA ASP A 103 14.49 2.41 -6.25
C ASP A 103 14.17 1.26 -7.23
N ASP A 104 15.21 0.54 -7.66
CA ASP A 104 15.11 -0.57 -8.61
C ASP A 104 14.38 -1.80 -8.06
N ARG A 105 14.12 -1.84 -6.74
CA ARG A 105 13.32 -2.87 -6.07
C ARG A 105 11.86 -2.45 -5.86
N GLY A 106 11.51 -1.20 -6.24
CA GLY A 106 10.18 -0.63 -6.04
C GLY A 106 9.94 -0.08 -4.64
N GLU A 107 11.00 0.08 -3.82
CA GLU A 107 10.91 0.72 -2.51
C GLU A 107 10.84 2.23 -2.67
N LEU A 108 9.97 2.88 -1.89
CA LEU A 108 9.74 4.31 -2.00
C LEU A 108 10.51 5.11 -0.97
N TYR A 109 10.94 6.27 -1.41
CA TYR A 109 11.61 7.27 -0.58
C TYR A 109 10.94 8.61 -0.73
N MET A 110 10.91 9.38 0.33
CA MET A 110 10.38 10.74 0.38
C MET A 110 11.48 11.70 0.79
N GLY A 111 11.72 12.71 -0.01
CA GLY A 111 12.66 13.79 0.29
C GLY A 111 11.93 15.00 0.88
N CYS A 112 12.53 15.61 1.87
CA CYS A 112 12.02 16.79 2.57
C CYS A 112 12.90 18.03 2.30
N LEU A 113 12.32 19.24 2.44
CA LEU A 113 13.01 20.50 2.17
C LEU A 113 14.26 20.67 3.04
N ASN A 114 14.27 20.15 4.25
CA ASN A 114 15.41 20.19 5.16
C ASN A 114 16.59 19.27 4.75
N GLY A 115 16.47 18.56 3.61
CA GLY A 115 17.47 17.62 3.11
C GLY A 115 17.36 16.20 3.66
N ALA A 116 16.40 15.92 4.55
CA ALA A 116 16.17 14.56 5.02
C ALA A 116 15.52 13.69 3.93
N ILE A 117 15.92 12.42 3.91
CA ILE A 117 15.30 11.40 3.06
C ILE A 117 14.77 10.29 3.98
N PHE A 118 13.49 9.97 3.83
CA PHE A 118 12.81 8.92 4.58
C PHE A 118 12.45 7.76 3.64
N SER A 119 12.64 6.53 4.10
CA SER A 119 12.00 5.38 3.46
C SER A 119 10.51 5.38 3.81
N VAL A 120 9.67 5.13 2.82
CA VAL A 120 8.23 5.01 3.02
C VAL A 120 7.92 3.59 3.46
N GLY A 121 7.36 3.45 4.66
CA GLY A 121 7.05 2.16 5.26
C GLY A 121 5.96 2.25 6.32
N THR A 122 5.62 1.13 6.92
CA THR A 122 4.70 1.07 8.06
C THR A 122 5.47 1.22 9.35
N GLU A 123 5.11 2.18 10.20
CA GLU A 123 5.77 2.38 11.49
C GLU A 123 5.65 1.14 12.38
N GLY A 124 6.76 0.74 12.98
CA GLY A 124 6.80 -0.13 14.16
C GLY A 124 7.21 -1.57 13.95
N LEU A 125 7.25 -2.09 12.73
CA LEU A 125 7.80 -3.42 12.46
C LEU A 125 8.86 -3.32 11.38
N PRO A 126 10.07 -3.85 11.59
CA PRO A 126 11.01 -4.01 10.49
C PRO A 126 10.34 -4.86 9.40
N PRO A 127 10.54 -4.52 8.11
CA PRO A 127 9.99 -5.32 7.03
C PRO A 127 10.45 -6.77 7.19
N ILE A 128 9.53 -7.71 7.00
CA ILE A 128 9.91 -9.12 6.95
C ILE A 128 10.67 -9.31 5.64
N ARG A 129 11.97 -9.55 5.73
CA ARG A 129 12.74 -9.91 4.56
C ARG A 129 12.62 -11.42 4.32
N TRP A 130 12.02 -11.78 3.22
CA TRP A 130 11.91 -13.15 2.75
C TRP A 130 13.22 -13.57 2.10
N ASP A 131 13.89 -14.56 2.68
CA ASP A 131 15.12 -15.11 2.10
C ASP A 131 14.80 -16.25 1.14
N ASN A 132 13.75 -17.02 1.40
CA ASN A 132 13.25 -18.05 0.48
C ASN A 132 11.76 -18.35 0.74
N VAL A 133 11.03 -18.66 -0.33
CA VAL A 133 9.69 -19.25 -0.27
C VAL A 133 9.62 -20.35 -1.32
N SER A 134 9.20 -21.53 -0.93
CA SER A 134 9.06 -22.68 -1.83
C SER A 134 7.80 -23.47 -1.52
N ALA A 135 7.26 -24.12 -2.55
CA ALA A 135 6.14 -25.05 -2.40
C ALA A 135 6.49 -26.39 -3.06
N THR A 136 6.18 -27.48 -2.38
CA THR A 136 6.41 -28.83 -2.87
C THR A 136 5.10 -29.62 -2.85
N ILE A 137 4.78 -30.23 -3.99
CA ILE A 137 3.61 -31.08 -4.16
C ILE A 137 3.99 -32.52 -3.79
N SER A 138 3.15 -33.18 -2.98
CA SER A 138 3.35 -34.61 -2.64
C SER A 138 2.01 -35.33 -2.53
N SER A 139 2.07 -36.67 -2.43
CA SER A 139 0.88 -37.49 -2.20
C SER A 139 0.22 -37.27 -0.84
N LYS A 140 0.84 -36.50 0.04
CA LYS A 140 0.31 -36.16 1.37
C LYS A 140 -0.22 -34.71 1.47
N GLY A 141 -0.14 -33.96 0.37
CA GLY A 141 -0.55 -32.56 0.29
C GLY A 141 0.56 -31.65 -0.23
N ASN A 142 0.27 -30.37 -0.31
CA ASN A 142 1.18 -29.33 -0.73
C ASN A 142 1.89 -28.75 0.50
N THR A 143 3.20 -28.76 0.50
CA THR A 143 3.98 -28.19 1.59
C THR A 143 4.57 -26.87 1.18
N VAL A 144 4.30 -25.82 1.96
CA VAL A 144 4.91 -24.51 1.82
C VAL A 144 5.99 -24.38 2.88
N GLU A 145 7.18 -24.01 2.45
CA GLU A 145 8.33 -23.72 3.32
C GLU A 145 8.83 -22.30 3.03
N TRP A 146 9.13 -21.55 4.10
CA TRP A 146 9.70 -20.22 3.93
C TRP A 146 10.77 -19.93 4.97
N ILE A 147 11.70 -19.07 4.56
CA ILE A 147 12.80 -18.59 5.38
C ILE A 147 12.73 -17.06 5.38
N ILE A 148 12.86 -16.46 6.55
CA ILE A 148 12.92 -15.02 6.73
C ILE A 148 14.24 -14.61 7.36
N ALA A 149 14.69 -13.39 7.13
CA ALA A 149 15.72 -12.78 7.95
C ALA A 149 15.21 -12.62 9.40
N PRO A 150 16.10 -12.64 10.41
CA PRO A 150 15.69 -12.37 11.78
C PRO A 150 14.87 -11.08 11.88
N ALA A 151 13.66 -11.17 12.42
CA ALA A 151 12.73 -10.06 12.58
C ALA A 151 12.05 -10.11 13.94
N THR A 152 11.55 -8.97 14.40
CA THR A 152 10.81 -8.83 15.66
C THR A 152 9.41 -8.31 15.39
N GLY A 153 8.47 -8.58 16.28
CA GLY A 153 7.10 -8.06 16.15
C GLY A 153 6.18 -8.85 15.22
N ILE A 154 6.62 -10.01 14.71
CA ILE A 154 5.76 -10.93 13.96
C ILE A 154 4.88 -11.68 14.96
N THR A 155 3.57 -11.58 14.78
CA THR A 155 2.60 -12.29 15.61
C THR A 155 2.28 -13.67 15.06
N ASP A 156 2.04 -13.75 13.75
CA ASP A 156 1.74 -15.00 13.06
C ASP A 156 2.03 -14.89 11.55
N PHE A 157 2.13 -16.06 10.91
CA PHE A 157 2.07 -16.23 9.47
C PHE A 157 0.81 -16.98 9.12
N GLU A 158 0.04 -16.48 8.17
CA GLU A 158 -1.10 -17.18 7.62
C GLU A 158 -0.78 -17.70 6.22
N VAL A 159 -1.04 -18.98 5.99
CA VAL A 159 -0.92 -19.58 4.66
C VAL A 159 -2.31 -19.70 4.07
N GLU A 160 -2.50 -19.10 2.92
CA GLU A 160 -3.76 -19.09 2.19
C GLU A 160 -3.61 -19.86 0.87
N ARG A 161 -4.72 -20.44 0.43
CA ARG A 161 -4.83 -21.13 -0.85
C ARG A 161 -5.95 -20.52 -1.69
N SER A 162 -5.67 -20.22 -2.94
CA SER A 162 -6.68 -19.94 -3.96
C SER A 162 -6.91 -21.17 -4.84
N LEU A 163 -8.16 -21.44 -5.20
CA LEU A 163 -8.50 -22.52 -6.11
C LEU A 163 -8.42 -22.11 -7.58
N ASP A 164 -8.54 -20.82 -7.86
CA ASP A 164 -8.58 -20.27 -9.22
C ASP A 164 -7.37 -19.36 -9.54
N GLY A 165 -6.48 -19.16 -8.56
CA GLY A 165 -5.31 -18.28 -8.66
C GLY A 165 -5.62 -16.78 -8.56
N SER A 166 -6.88 -16.39 -8.40
CA SER A 166 -7.26 -14.97 -8.29
C SER A 166 -6.99 -14.38 -6.92
N PHE A 167 -7.00 -15.20 -5.86
CA PHE A 167 -6.95 -14.78 -4.45
C PHE A 167 -8.04 -13.75 -4.06
N ALA A 168 -9.14 -13.72 -4.80
CA ALA A 168 -10.28 -12.87 -4.44
C ALA A 168 -11.05 -13.39 -3.22
N ASP A 169 -11.07 -14.72 -3.04
CA ASP A 169 -11.69 -15.39 -1.89
C ASP A 169 -10.81 -16.61 -1.48
N PRO A 170 -9.68 -16.35 -0.82
CA PRO A 170 -8.74 -17.41 -0.47
C PRO A 170 -9.21 -18.21 0.74
N TYR A 171 -8.81 -19.47 0.80
CA TYR A 171 -9.00 -20.34 1.96
C TYR A 171 -7.78 -20.26 2.88
N SER A 172 -7.99 -19.97 4.15
CA SER A 172 -6.93 -20.12 5.15
C SER A 172 -6.61 -21.61 5.33
N VAL A 173 -5.36 -21.97 5.08
CA VAL A 173 -4.83 -23.32 5.28
C VAL A 173 -4.40 -23.50 6.73
N GLY A 174 -3.86 -22.45 7.35
CA GLY A 174 -3.45 -22.45 8.73
C GLY A 174 -2.55 -21.27 9.08
N LYS A 175 -2.32 -21.13 10.38
CA LYS A 175 -1.45 -20.09 10.96
C LYS A 175 -0.30 -20.72 11.72
N ILE A 176 0.84 -20.04 11.73
CA ILE A 176 2.02 -20.37 12.52
C ILE A 176 2.42 -19.15 13.33
N GLU A 177 2.44 -19.30 14.65
CA GLU A 177 3.00 -18.30 15.56
C GLU A 177 4.51 -18.59 15.73
N PRO A 178 5.40 -17.70 15.30
CA PRO A 178 6.83 -17.94 15.35
C PRO A 178 7.34 -17.95 16.80
N ALA A 179 8.23 -18.88 17.11
CA ALA A 179 9.01 -18.81 18.33
C ALA A 179 10.02 -17.66 18.26
N SER A 180 10.53 -17.21 19.40
CA SER A 180 11.53 -16.13 19.43
C SER A 180 12.76 -16.51 18.61
N ASN A 181 13.12 -15.65 17.64
CA ASN A 181 14.23 -15.84 16.70
C ASN A 181 14.08 -17.01 15.71
N GLU A 182 12.89 -17.56 15.55
CA GLU A 182 12.63 -18.56 14.52
C GLU A 182 12.64 -17.89 13.14
N THR A 183 13.32 -18.51 12.19
CA THR A 183 13.49 -17.95 10.83
C THR A 183 13.06 -18.91 9.72
N THR A 184 12.77 -20.17 10.07
CA THR A 184 12.39 -21.19 9.08
C THR A 184 11.05 -21.81 9.46
N PHE A 185 10.13 -21.82 8.54
CA PHE A 185 8.74 -22.22 8.75
C PHE A 185 8.28 -23.20 7.71
N LYS A 186 7.32 -24.02 8.07
CA LYS A 186 6.74 -25.04 7.20
C LYS A 186 5.29 -25.29 7.56
N LEU A 187 4.42 -25.30 6.56
CA LEU A 187 3.02 -25.68 6.71
C LEU A 187 2.61 -26.61 5.56
N THR A 188 1.87 -27.67 5.89
CA THR A 188 1.36 -28.60 4.88
C THR A 188 -0.14 -28.42 4.72
N ASP A 189 -0.58 -28.10 3.50
CA ASP A 189 -1.96 -28.11 3.09
C ASP A 189 -2.34 -29.55 2.68
N PRO A 190 -3.21 -30.23 3.42
CA PRO A 190 -3.59 -31.61 3.11
C PRO A 190 -4.52 -31.73 1.90
N TYR A 191 -4.95 -30.60 1.31
CA TYR A 191 -5.84 -30.64 0.18
C TYR A 191 -5.11 -31.09 -1.09
N LEU A 192 -5.52 -32.21 -1.62
CA LEU A 192 -5.06 -32.75 -2.89
C LEU A 192 -6.07 -32.36 -3.96
N GLN A 193 -5.68 -31.54 -4.94
CA GLN A 193 -6.43 -31.45 -6.18
C GLN A 193 -6.26 -32.78 -6.92
N HIS A 194 -7.34 -33.52 -7.05
CA HIS A 194 -7.38 -34.62 -8.02
C HIS A 194 -7.40 -34.00 -9.42
N VAL A 195 -6.30 -34.13 -10.13
CA VAL A 195 -6.20 -33.85 -11.56
C VAL A 195 -6.89 -34.95 -12.32
#